data_3fe97428815138e814fc3e0fa56929e7
#
_entry.id   3fe97428815138e814fc3e0fa56929e7
#
_cell.length_a   1.000
_cell.length_b   1.000
_cell.length_c   1.000
_cell.angle_alpha   90.00
_cell.angle_beta   90.00
_cell.angle_gamma   90.00
#
_symmetry.space_group_name_H-M   'P 1'
#
loop_
_entity.id
_entity.type
_entity.pdbx_description
1 polymer ?
#
loop_
_entity_poly.entity_id
_entity_poly.type
_entity_poly.pdbx_seq_one_letter_code
_entity_poly.pdbx_strand_id
1 'polypeptide(L)'
;MPRPFDPMDVLCLPLMANLATIGADGPRNAPVWFIWEEEALWMLGSETSRSVARLLADPACAVEIVHFDNAAGILLHLGFRGRASVEPMDAPRFRRLLARYLGPDESAWNPWFIKEIAAIDDPGGRWIRLVPVSTFTNNVSYFRSGPALAWPR
;
A
#
# COMPACT_ATOMS: atom_id res chain seq x y z
N MET A 1 6.08 -5.99 24.22
CA MET A 1 4.78 -6.55 23.81
C MET A 1 4.14 -5.65 22.77
N PRO A 2 3.69 -6.16 21.63
CA PRO A 2 2.94 -5.35 20.66
C PRO A 2 1.68 -4.75 21.28
N ARG A 3 1.34 -3.53 20.90
CA ARG A 3 0.09 -2.87 21.29
C ARG A 3 -0.86 -2.90 20.09
N PRO A 4 -1.93 -3.69 20.13
CA PRO A 4 -2.84 -3.81 19.01
C PRO A 4 -3.63 -2.50 18.77
N PHE A 5 -4.02 -2.29 17.52
CA PHE A 5 -4.95 -1.25 17.11
C PHE A 5 -5.84 -1.78 15.96
N ASP A 6 -6.91 -1.07 15.64
CA ASP A 6 -7.76 -1.45 14.51
C ASP A 6 -7.01 -1.20 13.19
N PRO A 7 -6.78 -2.21 12.34
CA PRO A 7 -6.14 -2.03 11.03
C PRO A 7 -6.76 -0.90 10.19
N MET A 8 -8.06 -0.63 10.36
CA MET A 8 -8.74 0.44 9.62
C MET A 8 -8.20 1.83 9.94
N ASP A 9 -7.60 2.04 11.12
CA ASP A 9 -6.95 3.31 11.48
C ASP A 9 -5.77 3.65 10.53
N VAL A 10 -5.22 2.67 9.85
CA VAL A 10 -4.14 2.80 8.87
C VAL A 10 -4.66 2.62 7.45
N LEU A 11 -5.52 1.62 7.23
CA LEU A 11 -6.01 1.26 5.89
C LEU A 11 -6.87 2.35 5.25
N CYS A 12 -7.49 3.22 6.03
CA CYS A 12 -8.28 4.35 5.52
C CYS A 12 -7.43 5.56 5.10
N LEU A 13 -6.12 5.56 5.34
CA LEU A 13 -5.23 6.68 5.06
C LEU A 13 -4.45 6.50 3.75
N PRO A 14 -4.12 7.59 3.03
CA PRO A 14 -3.32 7.54 1.80
C PRO A 14 -1.83 7.36 2.10
N LEU A 15 -1.48 6.19 2.60
CA LEU A 15 -0.12 5.83 2.98
C LEU A 15 0.55 4.98 1.90
N MET A 16 1.83 4.69 2.07
CA MET A 16 2.54 3.76 1.20
C MET A 16 2.49 2.35 1.78
N ALA A 17 2.16 1.38 0.95
CA ALA A 17 2.34 -0.02 1.26
C ALA A 17 3.71 -0.47 0.74
N ASN A 18 4.53 -1.06 1.59
CA ASN A 18 5.81 -1.64 1.20
C ASN A 18 5.59 -3.11 0.88
N LEU A 19 5.54 -3.43 -0.40
CA LEU A 19 5.31 -4.80 -0.88
C LEU A 19 6.63 -5.54 -0.99
N ALA A 20 6.78 -6.59 -0.19
CA ALA A 20 7.90 -7.52 -0.23
C ALA A 20 7.53 -8.76 -1.04
N THR A 21 8.37 -9.09 -2.02
CA THR A 21 8.22 -10.24 -2.92
C THR A 21 9.49 -11.07 -2.95
N ILE A 22 9.37 -12.32 -3.38
CA ILE A 22 10.47 -13.28 -3.48
C ILE A 22 10.85 -13.45 -4.95
N GLY A 23 12.12 -13.46 -5.24
CA GLY A 23 12.66 -13.73 -6.57
C GLY A 23 13.88 -14.62 -6.50
N ALA A 24 14.37 -15.10 -7.65
CA ALA A 24 15.56 -15.94 -7.74
C ALA A 24 16.84 -15.24 -7.20
N ASP A 25 16.83 -13.90 -7.24
CA ASP A 25 17.91 -13.04 -6.74
C ASP A 25 17.68 -12.58 -5.28
N GLY A 26 16.72 -13.16 -4.57
CA GLY A 26 16.38 -12.87 -3.18
C GLY A 26 15.14 -12.00 -3.02
N PRO A 27 14.87 -11.54 -1.78
CA PRO A 27 13.72 -10.70 -1.49
C PRO A 27 13.86 -9.30 -2.08
N ARG A 28 12.73 -8.74 -2.49
CA ARG A 28 12.62 -7.35 -2.96
C ARG A 28 11.50 -6.64 -2.21
N ASN A 29 11.65 -5.34 -2.06
CA ASN A 29 10.67 -4.47 -1.42
C ASN A 29 10.47 -3.22 -2.28
N ALA A 30 9.22 -2.82 -2.47
CA ALA A 30 8.87 -1.61 -3.21
C ALA A 30 7.67 -0.92 -2.57
N PRO A 31 7.70 0.43 -2.44
CA PRO A 31 6.54 1.19 -2.01
C PRO A 31 5.51 1.26 -3.14
N VAL A 32 4.25 1.04 -2.81
CA VAL A 32 3.15 1.10 -3.78
C VAL A 32 1.94 1.78 -3.15
N TRP A 33 1.11 2.41 -3.98
CA TRP A 33 -0.21 2.88 -3.57
C TRP A 33 -1.16 1.72 -3.42
N PHE A 34 -2.11 1.84 -2.50
CA PHE A 34 -3.08 0.79 -2.21
C PHE A 34 -4.47 1.33 -1.92
N ILE A 35 -5.45 0.47 -2.05
CA ILE A 35 -6.80 0.66 -1.54
C ILE A 35 -7.26 -0.62 -0.85
N TRP A 36 -7.99 -0.48 0.26
CA TRP A 36 -8.59 -1.60 0.97
C TRP A 36 -10.06 -1.70 0.59
N GLU A 37 -10.43 -2.77 -0.07
CA GLU A 37 -11.81 -3.06 -0.47
C GLU A 37 -12.06 -4.56 -0.43
N GLU A 38 -13.30 -4.97 -0.14
CA GLU A 38 -13.69 -6.38 -0.21
C GLU A 38 -12.78 -7.30 0.64
N GLU A 39 -12.40 -6.81 1.82
CA GLU A 39 -11.50 -7.51 2.75
C GLU A 39 -10.14 -7.89 2.14
N ALA A 40 -9.70 -7.14 1.16
CA ALA A 40 -8.43 -7.34 0.48
C ALA A 40 -7.67 -6.02 0.32
N LEU A 41 -6.35 -6.13 0.30
CA LEU A 41 -5.47 -5.04 -0.10
C LEU A 41 -5.24 -5.11 -1.60
N TRP A 42 -5.58 -4.04 -2.30
CA TRP A 42 -5.40 -3.91 -3.74
C TRP A 42 -4.28 -2.92 -4.02
N MET A 43 -3.26 -3.38 -4.73
CA MET A 43 -2.08 -2.61 -5.07
C MET A 43 -1.95 -2.53 -6.58
N LEU A 44 -1.53 -1.36 -7.07
CA LEU A 44 -1.39 -1.14 -8.51
C LEU A 44 -0.13 -1.82 -9.05
N GLY A 45 -0.27 -2.48 -10.20
CA GLY A 45 0.83 -3.09 -10.94
C GLY A 45 0.61 -2.99 -12.44
N SER A 46 1.51 -3.60 -13.21
CA SER A 46 1.38 -3.77 -14.64
C SER A 46 1.97 -5.11 -15.07
N GLU A 47 1.60 -5.58 -16.26
CA GLU A 47 2.14 -6.83 -16.81
C GLU A 47 3.67 -6.80 -16.97
N THR A 48 4.26 -5.60 -17.07
CA THR A 48 5.70 -5.41 -17.22
C THR A 48 6.41 -5.17 -15.89
N SER A 49 5.66 -5.04 -14.77
CA SER A 49 6.28 -4.79 -13.47
C SER A 49 7.00 -6.03 -12.94
N ARG A 50 8.15 -5.81 -12.30
CA ARG A 50 8.93 -6.89 -11.70
C ARG A 50 8.21 -7.56 -10.53
N SER A 51 7.44 -6.80 -9.76
CA SER A 51 6.65 -7.35 -8.66
C SER A 51 5.55 -8.29 -9.17
N VAL A 52 4.87 -7.95 -10.25
CA VAL A 52 3.87 -8.84 -10.88
C VAL A 52 4.54 -10.12 -11.38
N ALA A 53 5.68 -10.01 -12.06
CA ALA A 53 6.42 -11.19 -12.53
C ALA A 53 6.83 -12.12 -11.37
N ARG A 54 7.30 -11.55 -10.26
CA ARG A 54 7.66 -12.32 -9.07
C ARG A 54 6.47 -13.01 -8.44
N LEU A 55 5.35 -12.31 -8.30
CA LEU A 55 4.14 -12.86 -7.71
C LEU A 55 3.50 -13.95 -8.58
N LEU A 56 3.63 -13.88 -9.89
CA LEU A 56 3.22 -14.95 -10.80
C LEU A 56 4.08 -16.20 -10.63
N ALA A 57 5.37 -16.04 -10.35
CA ALA A 57 6.30 -17.15 -10.10
C ALA A 57 6.18 -17.71 -8.68
N ASP A 58 6.06 -16.85 -7.67
CA ASP A 58 5.84 -17.18 -6.26
C ASP A 58 4.90 -16.14 -5.63
N PRO A 59 3.64 -16.50 -5.37
CA PRO A 59 2.65 -15.56 -4.85
C PRO A 59 2.84 -15.19 -3.38
N ALA A 60 3.75 -15.82 -2.64
CA ALA A 60 4.02 -15.46 -1.26
C ALA A 60 4.56 -14.04 -1.16
N CYS A 61 3.97 -13.24 -0.27
CA CYS A 61 4.36 -11.85 -0.07
C CYS A 61 4.07 -11.37 1.34
N ALA A 62 4.68 -10.25 1.67
CA ALA A 62 4.40 -9.49 2.88
C ALA A 62 4.20 -8.02 2.52
N VAL A 63 3.39 -7.33 3.30
CA VAL A 63 3.16 -5.89 3.14
C VAL A 63 3.31 -5.23 4.51
N GLU A 64 4.02 -4.11 4.52
CA GLU A 64 4.16 -3.23 5.67
C GLU A 64 3.55 -1.87 5.33
N ILE A 65 2.69 -1.37 6.21
CA ILE A 65 2.13 -0.02 6.11
C ILE A 65 2.41 0.69 7.42
N VAL A 66 3.08 1.83 7.35
CA VAL A 66 3.44 2.61 8.52
C VAL A 66 2.78 3.97 8.46
N HIS A 67 2.03 4.31 9.51
CA HIS A 67 1.56 5.68 9.73
C HIS A 67 2.49 6.34 10.73
N PHE A 68 3.33 7.25 10.24
CA PHE A 68 4.26 8.02 11.04
C PHE A 68 3.96 9.51 10.91
N ASP A 69 3.60 10.13 12.03
CA ASP A 69 3.45 11.58 12.15
C ASP A 69 4.19 12.04 13.41
N ASN A 70 5.38 12.56 13.20
CA ASN A 70 6.24 13.00 14.32
C ASN A 70 5.61 14.19 15.08
N ALA A 71 4.93 15.10 14.38
CA ALA A 71 4.30 16.25 15.00
C ALA A 71 3.15 15.85 15.93
N ALA A 72 2.32 14.92 15.49
CA ALA A 72 1.21 14.36 16.27
C ALA A 72 1.66 13.28 17.27
N GLY A 73 2.88 12.77 17.15
CA GLY A 73 3.39 11.68 17.98
C GLY A 73 2.78 10.32 17.63
N ILE A 74 2.44 10.12 16.38
CA ILE A 74 1.80 8.88 15.89
C ILE A 74 2.84 8.00 15.23
N LEU A 75 2.86 6.72 15.62
CA LEU A 75 3.57 5.67 14.92
C LEU A 75 2.78 4.37 15.03
N LEU A 76 2.08 4.03 13.96
CA LEU A 76 1.31 2.79 13.83
C LEU A 76 1.96 1.90 12.79
N HIS A 77 2.14 0.65 13.12
CA HIS A 77 2.78 -0.35 12.28
C HIS A 77 1.78 -1.48 11.98
N LEU A 78 1.41 -1.61 10.71
CA LEU A 78 0.52 -2.65 10.22
C LEU A 78 1.29 -3.57 9.26
N GLY A 79 1.31 -4.86 9.54
CA GLY A 79 1.92 -5.87 8.68
C GLY A 79 0.92 -6.93 8.23
N PHE A 80 0.94 -7.27 6.96
CA PHE A 80 0.20 -8.35 6.36
C PHE A 80 1.13 -9.40 5.77
N ARG A 81 0.74 -10.65 5.85
CA ARG A 81 1.36 -11.77 5.12
C ARG A 81 0.30 -12.58 4.42
N GLY A 82 0.64 -13.14 3.28
CA GLY A 82 -0.25 -14.00 2.55
C GLY A 82 0.27 -14.36 1.16
N ARG A 83 -0.66 -14.74 0.30
CA ARG A 83 -0.39 -15.07 -1.10
C ARG A 83 -1.22 -14.14 -1.96
N ALA A 84 -0.57 -13.32 -2.78
CA ALA A 84 -1.25 -12.39 -3.65
C ALA A 84 -1.67 -13.06 -4.97
N SER A 85 -2.78 -12.59 -5.53
CA SER A 85 -3.18 -12.88 -6.90
C SER A 85 -2.98 -11.66 -7.79
N VAL A 86 -2.75 -11.89 -9.07
CA VAL A 86 -2.66 -10.83 -10.09
C VAL A 86 -3.98 -10.83 -10.84
N GLU A 87 -4.69 -9.71 -10.77
CA GLU A 87 -6.03 -9.54 -11.31
C GLU A 87 -6.03 -8.55 -12.47
N PRO A 88 -7.01 -8.66 -13.39
CA PRO A 88 -7.19 -7.67 -14.45
C PRO A 88 -7.40 -6.27 -13.89
N MET A 89 -7.09 -5.25 -14.72
CA MET A 89 -7.37 -3.86 -14.39
C MET A 89 -8.88 -3.64 -14.20
N ASP A 90 -9.21 -2.90 -13.17
CA ASP A 90 -10.55 -2.41 -12.85
C ASP A 90 -10.47 -0.87 -12.80
N ALA A 91 -11.00 -0.23 -13.82
CA ALA A 91 -10.94 1.23 -13.96
C ALA A 91 -11.67 1.98 -12.83
N PRO A 92 -12.87 1.58 -12.39
CA PRO A 92 -13.52 2.22 -11.25
C PRO A 92 -12.68 2.16 -9.97
N ARG A 93 -12.05 1.03 -9.67
CA ARG A 93 -11.14 0.91 -8.51
C ARG A 93 -9.93 1.82 -8.66
N PHE A 94 -9.37 1.94 -9.86
CA PHE A 94 -8.25 2.85 -10.11
C PHE A 94 -8.62 4.31 -9.88
N ARG A 95 -9.81 4.74 -10.28
CA ARG A 95 -10.31 6.08 -10.00
C ARG A 95 -10.45 6.33 -8.49
N ARG A 96 -10.97 5.35 -7.75
CA ARG A 96 -11.06 5.45 -6.29
C ARG A 96 -9.67 5.51 -5.64
N LEU A 97 -8.72 4.74 -6.13
CA LEU A 97 -7.32 4.81 -5.69
C LEU A 97 -6.75 6.21 -5.91
N LEU A 98 -6.89 6.76 -7.10
CA LEU A 98 -6.38 8.10 -7.41
C LEU A 98 -7.04 9.18 -6.55
N ALA A 99 -8.36 9.13 -6.38
CA ALA A 99 -9.08 10.07 -5.53
C ALA A 99 -8.58 10.05 -4.08
N ARG A 100 -8.18 8.88 -3.59
CA ARG A 100 -7.63 8.71 -2.25
C ARG A 100 -6.31 9.45 -2.05
N TYR A 101 -5.41 9.43 -3.04
CA TYR A 101 -4.09 10.07 -2.96
C TYR A 101 -4.06 11.51 -3.48
N LEU A 102 -4.92 11.83 -4.43
CA LEU A 102 -4.93 13.12 -5.15
C LEU A 102 -6.08 14.03 -4.74
N GLY A 103 -7.04 13.52 -3.96
CA GLY A 103 -8.25 14.24 -3.57
C GLY A 103 -9.46 13.95 -4.47
N PRO A 104 -10.67 14.33 -4.03
CA PRO A 104 -11.92 13.95 -4.71
C PRO A 104 -12.19 14.75 -6.00
N ASP A 105 -11.51 15.89 -6.19
CA ASP A 105 -11.70 16.75 -7.36
C ASP A 105 -10.68 16.42 -8.46
N GLU A 106 -11.13 15.67 -9.47
CA GLU A 106 -10.29 15.28 -10.60
C GLU A 106 -9.72 16.48 -11.36
N SER A 107 -10.40 17.63 -11.37
CA SER A 107 -9.92 18.82 -12.05
C SER A 107 -8.66 19.43 -11.41
N ALA A 108 -8.41 19.11 -10.14
CA ALA A 108 -7.21 19.52 -9.41
C ALA A 108 -6.03 18.54 -9.56
N TRP A 109 -6.23 17.41 -10.22
CA TRP A 109 -5.18 16.42 -10.39
C TRP A 109 -4.15 16.86 -11.43
N ASN A 110 -2.91 16.38 -11.26
CA ASN A 110 -1.91 16.56 -12.29
C ASN A 110 -2.41 15.97 -13.63
N PRO A 111 -2.33 16.71 -14.75
CA PRO A 111 -2.81 16.27 -16.07
C PRO A 111 -2.25 14.91 -16.52
N TRP A 112 -1.09 14.52 -16.04
CA TRP A 112 -0.52 13.20 -16.30
C TRP A 112 -1.45 12.07 -15.86
N PHE A 113 -2.04 12.17 -14.65
CA PHE A 113 -2.99 11.16 -14.15
C PHE A 113 -4.28 11.10 -14.95
N ILE A 114 -4.73 12.22 -15.48
CA ILE A 114 -5.92 12.26 -16.36
C ILE A 114 -5.65 11.46 -17.64
N LYS A 115 -4.44 11.55 -18.19
CA LYS A 115 -4.04 10.75 -19.35
C LYS A 115 -3.94 9.26 -19.01
N GLU A 116 -3.41 8.92 -17.83
CA GLU A 116 -3.34 7.54 -17.36
C GLU A 116 -4.73 6.92 -17.18
N ILE A 117 -5.70 7.70 -16.68
CA ILE A 117 -7.09 7.24 -16.61
C ILE A 117 -7.65 6.94 -17.99
N ALA A 118 -7.38 7.78 -18.97
CA ALA A 118 -7.83 7.56 -20.36
C ALA A 118 -7.17 6.34 -20.99
N ALA A 119 -5.96 5.97 -20.53
CA ALA A 119 -5.22 4.79 -20.98
C ALA A 119 -5.54 3.52 -20.17
N ILE A 120 -6.45 3.60 -19.20
CA ILE A 120 -6.79 2.49 -18.28
C ILE A 120 -7.40 1.28 -19.00
N ASP A 121 -8.01 1.48 -20.15
CA ASP A 121 -8.45 0.39 -21.03
C ASP A 121 -7.24 -0.31 -21.71
N ASP A 122 -6.02 0.17 -21.44
CA ASP A 122 -4.79 -0.52 -21.83
C ASP A 122 -4.75 -1.90 -21.15
N PRO A 123 -4.66 -2.99 -21.93
CA PRO A 123 -4.63 -4.35 -21.39
C PRO A 123 -3.40 -4.64 -20.51
N GLY A 124 -2.42 -3.75 -20.46
CA GLY A 124 -1.20 -3.90 -19.66
C GLY A 124 -1.37 -3.68 -18.15
N GLY A 125 -2.42 -2.97 -17.72
CA GLY A 125 -2.68 -2.72 -16.30
C GLY A 125 -3.06 -3.99 -15.53
N ARG A 126 -2.61 -4.09 -14.28
CA ARG A 126 -2.93 -5.21 -13.38
C ARG A 126 -3.16 -4.70 -11.97
N TRP A 127 -4.00 -5.42 -11.24
CA TRP A 127 -4.11 -5.31 -9.80
C TRP A 127 -3.38 -6.46 -9.10
N ILE A 128 -2.70 -6.15 -8.02
CA ILE A 128 -2.16 -7.14 -7.08
C ILE A 128 -3.14 -7.17 -5.91
N ARG A 129 -3.78 -8.32 -5.68
CA ARG A 129 -4.77 -8.52 -4.63
C ARG A 129 -4.20 -9.41 -3.54
N LEU A 130 -4.21 -8.93 -2.31
CA LEU A 130 -3.80 -9.69 -1.13
C LEU A 130 -4.94 -9.78 -0.13
N VAL A 131 -5.42 -11.00 0.11
CA VAL A 131 -6.23 -11.33 1.28
C VAL A 131 -5.28 -11.78 2.38
N PRO A 132 -5.12 -11.02 3.48
CA PRO A 132 -4.16 -11.38 4.51
C PRO A 132 -4.51 -12.72 5.19
N VAL A 133 -3.53 -13.59 5.36
CA VAL A 133 -3.65 -14.79 6.21
C VAL A 133 -3.15 -14.55 7.61
N SER A 134 -2.29 -13.53 7.78
CA SER A 134 -1.91 -13.03 9.11
C SER A 134 -1.81 -11.52 9.10
N THR A 135 -2.19 -10.93 10.23
CA THR A 135 -2.17 -9.49 10.47
C THR A 135 -1.40 -9.19 11.74
N PHE A 136 -0.48 -8.25 11.67
CA PHE A 136 0.28 -7.74 12.80
C PHE A 136 -0.01 -6.26 12.96
N THR A 137 -0.28 -5.82 14.18
CA THR A 137 -0.46 -4.41 14.52
C THR A 137 0.38 -4.07 15.73
N ASN A 138 1.06 -2.92 15.69
CA ASN A 138 1.78 -2.42 16.85
C ASN A 138 1.70 -0.89 16.89
N ASN A 139 1.11 -0.37 17.97
CA ASN A 139 1.06 1.05 18.23
C ASN A 139 2.25 1.44 19.11
N VAL A 140 3.22 2.15 18.55
CA VAL A 140 4.40 2.66 19.23
C VAL A 140 4.34 4.18 19.45
N SER A 141 3.18 4.79 19.33
CA SER A 141 2.97 6.23 19.49
C SER A 141 3.37 6.77 20.88
N TYR A 142 3.48 5.90 21.86
CA TYR A 142 3.89 6.24 23.23
C TYR A 142 5.32 6.79 23.36
N PHE A 143 6.16 6.65 22.35
CA PHE A 143 7.55 7.14 22.40
C PHE A 143 7.64 8.66 22.60
N ARG A 144 6.59 9.40 22.32
CA ARG A 144 6.54 10.85 22.54
C ARG A 144 6.18 11.28 23.96
N SER A 145 5.96 10.39 24.86
CA SER A 145 5.70 10.73 26.27
C SER A 145 6.94 11.23 27.04
N GLY A 146 8.09 11.30 26.40
CA GLY A 146 9.34 11.87 26.92
C GLY A 146 9.63 13.29 26.42
N PRO A 147 10.76 13.88 26.82
CA PRO A 147 11.21 15.15 26.27
C PRO A 147 11.34 15.06 24.75
N ALA A 148 11.04 16.17 24.06
CA ALA A 148 11.12 16.23 22.62
C ALA A 148 12.49 15.72 22.12
N LEU A 149 12.46 14.72 21.25
CA LEU A 149 13.67 14.26 20.58
C LEU A 149 14.12 15.38 19.66
N ALA A 150 15.19 16.06 20.04
CA ALA A 150 15.87 16.96 19.13
C ALA A 150 16.64 16.12 18.12
N TRP A 151 16.18 16.11 16.88
CA TRP A 151 16.99 15.57 15.80
C TRP A 151 18.23 16.46 15.63
N PRO A 152 19.44 15.89 15.57
CA PRO A 152 20.60 16.68 15.20
C PRO A 152 20.36 17.28 13.81
N ARG A 153 20.51 18.59 13.72
CA ARG A 153 20.43 19.33 12.46
C ARG A 153 21.68 19.10 11.63
#